data_2da182b7b2aa63f420850db3b4f03b88
#
_entry.id   2da182b7b2aa63f420850db3b4f03b88
#
_cell.length_a   1.000
_cell.length_b   1.000
_cell.length_c   1.000
_cell.angle_alpha   90.00
_cell.angle_beta   90.00
_cell.angle_gamma   90.00
#
_symmetry.space_group_name_H-M   'P 1'
#
loop_
_entity.id
_entity.type
_entity.pdbx_description
1 polymer ?
#
loop_
_entity_poly.entity_id
_entity_poly.type
_entity_poly.pdbx_seq_one_letter_code
_entity_poly.pdbx_strand_id
1 'polypeptide(L)'
;KVLYMEKFVHLMKKKLQNFRDIVLCPYEDEQLAAWIKLVFGMIWAISIPNGLIYGASMEYQIALMIMVGVLALDMWIGRKHRSTWLDTVVFMLLCLPVFFVYYHALIGSFSVMFLLIYACGIVFVLGIGRSIVINLAYLLAIFSGFRWNADSPVRELYGENIALRFPYLFVCMVLMAYSLMYTIQKYWVNKRRRTQILEKRIAEERQQLDTISVKVMDSMVHALGAKIPGEEAHSLGVAAFAREIALREGMDEQQCADAYSAGLLHEIGMIGIPDALIRREDLSDEEYKVFQTYVQKGYQIITTLHSTGRSEIADAVHYHREAYDGNGFLEGLAGEKIPKLARVLAVADYADRHLRRGESPMQVAKLILEQQNRLFEPQSARIIAQMLQEQEN
;
A
#
# COMPACT_ATOMS: atom_id res chain seq x y z
N LYS A 1 -15.37 -37.04 -27.24
CA LYS A 1 -16.62 -36.33 -26.85
C LYS A 1 -16.62 -35.99 -25.36
N VAL A 2 -16.26 -36.89 -24.47
CA VAL A 2 -16.25 -36.67 -22.99
C VAL A 2 -15.29 -35.52 -22.63
N LEU A 3 -14.07 -35.49 -23.13
CA LEU A 3 -13.07 -34.46 -22.84
C LEU A 3 -13.49 -33.05 -23.34
N TYR A 4 -14.24 -32.98 -24.42
CA TYR A 4 -14.81 -31.73 -24.95
C TYR A 4 -15.94 -31.20 -24.07
N MET A 5 -16.78 -32.09 -23.52
CA MET A 5 -17.84 -31.73 -22.59
C MET A 5 -17.28 -31.25 -21.25
N GLU A 6 -16.25 -31.88 -20.73
CA GLU A 6 -15.59 -31.46 -19.48
C GLU A 6 -14.95 -30.06 -19.61
N LYS A 7 -14.25 -29.81 -20.71
CA LYS A 7 -13.69 -28.46 -21.01
C LYS A 7 -14.79 -27.41 -21.16
N PHE A 8 -15.90 -27.75 -21.81
CA PHE A 8 -17.03 -26.85 -21.98
C PHE A 8 -17.68 -26.52 -20.62
N VAL A 9 -17.94 -27.54 -19.79
CA VAL A 9 -18.52 -27.37 -18.45
C VAL A 9 -17.59 -26.53 -17.56
N HIS A 10 -16.29 -26.79 -17.61
CA HIS A 10 -15.29 -26.00 -16.89
C HIS A 10 -15.27 -24.52 -17.34
N LEU A 11 -15.33 -24.28 -18.64
CA LEU A 11 -15.39 -22.93 -19.22
C LEU A 11 -16.67 -22.21 -18.81
N MET A 12 -17.80 -22.90 -18.84
CA MET A 12 -19.09 -22.35 -18.42
C MET A 12 -19.11 -22.03 -16.92
N LYS A 13 -18.62 -22.94 -16.06
CA LYS A 13 -18.46 -22.67 -14.61
C LYS A 13 -17.58 -21.43 -14.37
N LYS A 14 -16.45 -21.31 -15.06
CA LYS A 14 -15.55 -20.15 -14.95
C LYS A 14 -16.23 -18.85 -15.42
N LYS A 15 -17.00 -18.89 -16.51
CA LYS A 15 -17.77 -17.72 -16.97
C LYS A 15 -18.87 -17.33 -16.00
N LEU A 16 -19.58 -18.31 -15.43
CA LEU A 16 -20.63 -18.07 -14.44
C LEU A 16 -20.06 -17.49 -13.14
N GLN A 17 -18.93 -18.00 -12.71
CA GLN A 17 -18.21 -17.49 -11.53
C GLN A 17 -17.72 -16.05 -11.75
N ASN A 18 -17.12 -15.77 -12.93
CA ASN A 18 -16.74 -14.41 -13.29
C ASN A 18 -17.93 -13.45 -13.35
N PHE A 19 -19.06 -13.90 -13.91
CA PHE A 19 -20.29 -13.12 -13.93
C PHE A 19 -20.79 -12.84 -12.52
N ARG A 20 -20.86 -13.86 -11.67
CA ARG A 20 -21.24 -13.72 -10.26
C ARG A 20 -20.33 -12.75 -9.52
N ASP A 21 -19.02 -12.88 -9.70
CA ASP A 21 -18.03 -11.99 -9.07
C ASP A 21 -18.21 -10.52 -9.50
N ILE A 22 -18.60 -10.28 -10.73
CA ILE A 22 -18.88 -8.94 -11.24
C ILE A 22 -20.19 -8.40 -10.65
N VAL A 23 -21.26 -9.19 -10.67
CA VAL A 23 -22.61 -8.77 -10.24
C VAL A 23 -22.69 -8.58 -8.73
N LEU A 24 -22.01 -9.45 -7.95
CA LEU A 24 -21.98 -9.38 -6.49
C LEU A 24 -20.82 -8.54 -5.96
N CYS A 25 -19.91 -8.06 -6.82
CA CYS A 25 -18.84 -7.16 -6.40
C CYS A 25 -19.45 -5.92 -5.73
N PRO A 26 -19.07 -5.60 -4.49
CA PRO A 26 -19.51 -4.36 -3.88
C PRO A 26 -19.09 -3.20 -4.79
N TYR A 27 -20.05 -2.38 -5.18
CA TYR A 27 -19.76 -1.17 -5.93
C TYR A 27 -19.07 -0.18 -4.97
N GLU A 28 -17.80 0.06 -5.23
CA GLU A 28 -16.94 0.88 -4.36
C GLU A 28 -16.47 2.16 -5.06
N ASP A 29 -17.03 2.52 -6.21
CA ASP A 29 -16.78 3.83 -6.79
C ASP A 29 -17.57 4.90 -6.02
N GLU A 30 -16.97 5.27 -4.91
CA GLU A 30 -17.52 6.21 -3.94
C GLU A 30 -17.79 7.58 -4.56
N GLN A 31 -16.94 8.00 -5.47
CA GLN A 31 -17.05 9.29 -6.14
C GLN A 31 -18.25 9.30 -7.07
N LEU A 32 -18.41 8.26 -7.89
CA LEU A 32 -19.55 8.18 -8.81
C LEU A 32 -20.88 8.08 -8.06
N ALA A 33 -20.96 7.26 -7.00
CA ALA A 33 -22.16 7.16 -6.17
C ALA A 33 -22.52 8.49 -5.51
N ALA A 34 -21.52 9.21 -4.98
CA ALA A 34 -21.71 10.54 -4.37
C ALA A 34 -22.18 11.58 -5.41
N TRP A 35 -21.59 11.59 -6.60
CA TRP A 35 -22.00 12.46 -7.70
C TRP A 35 -23.44 12.19 -8.14
N ILE A 36 -23.86 10.93 -8.25
CA ILE A 36 -25.22 10.56 -8.63
C ILE A 36 -26.22 11.00 -7.55
N LYS A 37 -25.92 10.77 -6.27
CA LYS A 37 -26.73 11.26 -5.16
C LYS A 37 -26.89 12.80 -5.19
N LEU A 38 -25.77 13.50 -5.45
CA LEU A 38 -25.78 14.96 -5.59
C LEU A 38 -26.67 15.40 -6.75
N VAL A 39 -26.55 14.75 -7.92
CA VAL A 39 -27.37 15.07 -9.11
C VAL A 39 -28.86 14.83 -8.81
N PHE A 40 -29.23 13.73 -8.16
CA PHE A 40 -30.61 13.50 -7.73
C PHE A 40 -31.09 14.58 -6.76
N GLY A 41 -30.30 14.91 -5.74
CA GLY A 41 -30.61 15.96 -4.80
C GLY A 41 -30.84 17.31 -5.49
N MET A 42 -30.00 17.68 -6.46
CA MET A 42 -30.16 18.92 -7.23
C MET A 42 -31.41 18.90 -8.11
N ILE A 43 -31.69 17.81 -8.82
CA ILE A 43 -32.91 17.69 -9.67
C ILE A 43 -34.15 17.88 -8.80
N TRP A 44 -34.23 17.24 -7.65
CA TRP A 44 -35.36 17.33 -6.76
C TRP A 44 -35.46 18.69 -6.08
N ALA A 45 -34.34 19.29 -5.65
CA ALA A 45 -34.30 20.61 -5.05
C ALA A 45 -34.78 21.71 -6.04
N ILE A 46 -34.40 21.62 -7.33
CA ILE A 46 -34.84 22.53 -8.38
C ILE A 46 -36.34 22.32 -8.67
N SER A 47 -36.86 21.12 -8.50
CA SER A 47 -38.25 20.80 -8.74
C SER A 47 -39.21 21.44 -7.71
N ILE A 48 -38.72 21.76 -6.49
CA ILE A 48 -39.52 22.41 -5.43
C ILE A 48 -39.98 23.81 -5.85
N PRO A 49 -39.11 24.78 -6.17
CA PRO A 49 -39.53 26.11 -6.60
C PRO A 49 -40.33 26.07 -7.92
N ASN A 50 -40.01 25.15 -8.82
CA ASN A 50 -40.72 24.96 -10.08
C ASN A 50 -42.20 24.54 -9.81
N GLY A 51 -42.40 23.60 -8.89
CA GLY A 51 -43.73 23.19 -8.48
C GLY A 51 -44.54 24.32 -7.86
N LEU A 52 -43.92 25.21 -7.07
CA LEU A 52 -44.58 26.39 -6.48
C LEU A 52 -45.02 27.38 -7.57
N ILE A 53 -44.19 27.62 -8.60
CA ILE A 53 -44.49 28.55 -9.70
C ILE A 53 -45.61 28.04 -10.56
N TYR A 54 -45.66 26.73 -10.85
CA TYR A 54 -46.66 26.12 -11.72
C TYR A 54 -47.87 25.53 -11.00
N GLY A 55 -48.05 25.81 -9.71
CA GLY A 55 -49.25 25.43 -8.93
C GLY A 55 -49.33 23.92 -8.66
N ALA A 56 -48.24 23.25 -8.47
CA ALA A 56 -48.24 21.84 -8.08
C ALA A 56 -48.87 21.65 -6.69
N SER A 57 -49.47 20.48 -6.47
CA SER A 57 -50.14 20.18 -5.21
C SER A 57 -49.21 20.26 -4.00
N MET A 58 -49.78 20.62 -2.84
CA MET A 58 -49.03 20.65 -1.57
C MET A 58 -48.37 19.28 -1.26
N GLU A 59 -49.05 18.20 -1.58
CA GLU A 59 -48.59 16.81 -1.38
C GLU A 59 -47.34 16.51 -2.19
N TYR A 60 -47.27 17.00 -3.44
CA TYR A 60 -46.06 16.89 -4.27
C TYR A 60 -44.88 17.64 -3.66
N GLN A 61 -45.12 18.86 -3.18
CA GLN A 61 -44.06 19.68 -2.53
C GLN A 61 -43.52 18.99 -1.28
N ILE A 62 -44.41 18.43 -0.45
CA ILE A 62 -44.00 17.66 0.76
C ILE A 62 -43.20 16.42 0.37
N ALA A 63 -43.63 15.66 -0.65
CA ALA A 63 -42.91 14.47 -1.11
C ALA A 63 -41.48 14.81 -1.58
N LEU A 64 -41.33 15.89 -2.37
CA LEU A 64 -39.99 16.35 -2.81
C LEU A 64 -39.10 16.79 -1.64
N MET A 65 -39.63 17.54 -0.69
CA MET A 65 -38.88 17.98 0.50
C MET A 65 -38.39 16.77 1.31
N ILE A 66 -39.21 15.75 1.48
CA ILE A 66 -38.84 14.51 2.16
C ILE A 66 -37.71 13.83 1.39
N MET A 67 -37.82 13.70 0.06
CA MET A 67 -36.79 13.06 -0.79
C MET A 67 -35.45 13.78 -0.70
N VAL A 68 -35.41 15.10 -0.80
CA VAL A 68 -34.22 15.93 -0.66
C VAL A 68 -33.63 15.80 0.74
N GLY A 69 -34.45 15.87 1.79
CA GLY A 69 -34.00 15.74 3.17
C GLY A 69 -33.36 14.39 3.49
N VAL A 70 -33.97 13.30 3.03
CA VAL A 70 -33.45 11.94 3.21
C VAL A 70 -32.12 11.74 2.47
N LEU A 71 -31.99 12.23 1.24
CA LEU A 71 -30.73 12.18 0.51
C LEU A 71 -29.62 13.04 1.17
N ALA A 72 -29.97 14.24 1.62
CA ALA A 72 -29.00 15.10 2.31
C ALA A 72 -28.49 14.46 3.60
N LEU A 73 -29.39 13.81 4.36
CA LEU A 73 -29.06 13.07 5.57
C LEU A 73 -28.15 11.87 5.25
N ASP A 74 -28.46 11.10 4.22
CA ASP A 74 -27.65 9.97 3.75
C ASP A 74 -26.26 10.42 3.33
N MET A 75 -26.13 11.51 2.58
CA MET A 75 -24.85 12.08 2.19
C MET A 75 -24.05 12.61 3.41
N TRP A 76 -24.73 13.18 4.41
CA TRP A 76 -24.08 13.66 5.63
C TRP A 76 -23.55 12.52 6.50
N ILE A 77 -24.38 11.48 6.73
CA ILE A 77 -23.97 10.28 7.49
C ILE A 77 -22.85 9.54 6.75
N GLY A 78 -22.95 9.41 5.44
CA GLY A 78 -21.99 8.72 4.58
C GLY A 78 -20.59 9.34 4.57
N ARG A 79 -20.44 10.62 4.93
CA ARG A 79 -19.14 11.28 5.15
C ARG A 79 -18.37 10.70 6.35
N LYS A 80 -19.08 10.21 7.36
CA LYS A 80 -18.50 9.79 8.65
C LYS A 80 -18.49 8.27 8.82
N HIS A 81 -19.53 7.59 8.36
CA HIS A 81 -19.68 6.14 8.47
C HIS A 81 -20.32 5.59 7.20
N ARG A 82 -19.49 5.00 6.34
CA ARG A 82 -20.00 4.36 5.14
C ARG A 82 -20.55 2.98 5.42
N SER A 83 -21.80 2.80 5.07
CA SER A 83 -22.45 1.50 5.09
C SER A 83 -23.27 1.32 3.81
N THR A 84 -22.85 0.41 2.96
CA THR A 84 -23.59 0.02 1.74
C THR A 84 -25.01 -0.52 2.07
N TRP A 85 -25.20 -0.97 3.31
CA TRP A 85 -26.50 -1.38 3.84
C TRP A 85 -27.40 -0.15 4.09
N LEU A 86 -26.84 0.92 4.67
CA LEU A 86 -27.56 2.18 4.91
C LEU A 86 -28.05 2.77 3.58
N ASP A 87 -27.18 2.88 2.58
CA ASP A 87 -27.56 3.32 1.24
C ASP A 87 -28.75 2.51 0.69
N THR A 88 -28.71 1.18 0.86
CA THR A 88 -29.78 0.30 0.40
C THR A 88 -31.11 0.61 1.09
N VAL A 89 -31.09 0.79 2.41
CA VAL A 89 -32.28 1.13 3.21
C VAL A 89 -32.82 2.50 2.81
N VAL A 90 -31.96 3.51 2.69
CA VAL A 90 -32.34 4.86 2.27
C VAL A 90 -33.01 4.85 0.90
N PHE A 91 -32.41 4.17 -0.07
CA PHE A 91 -33.00 4.07 -1.42
C PHE A 91 -34.28 3.23 -1.45
N MET A 92 -34.43 2.23 -0.58
CA MET A 92 -35.74 1.56 -0.41
C MET A 92 -36.80 2.50 0.16
N LEU A 93 -36.48 3.31 1.17
CA LEU A 93 -37.41 4.28 1.73
C LEU A 93 -37.80 5.37 0.73
N LEU A 94 -36.86 5.80 -0.12
CA LEU A 94 -37.14 6.76 -1.20
C LEU A 94 -38.07 6.22 -2.30
N CYS A 95 -38.28 4.89 -2.38
CA CYS A 95 -39.27 4.31 -3.27
C CYS A 95 -40.69 4.81 -2.96
N LEU A 96 -41.03 4.97 -1.67
CA LEU A 96 -42.39 5.34 -1.25
C LEU A 96 -42.84 6.70 -1.83
N PRO A 97 -42.10 7.81 -1.65
CA PRO A 97 -42.48 9.08 -2.26
C PRO A 97 -42.40 9.06 -3.79
N VAL A 98 -41.50 8.29 -4.41
CA VAL A 98 -41.47 8.13 -5.88
C VAL A 98 -42.74 7.45 -6.39
N PHE A 99 -43.17 6.37 -5.73
CA PHE A 99 -44.45 5.72 -6.03
C PHE A 99 -45.64 6.62 -5.81
N PHE A 100 -45.62 7.42 -4.73
CA PHE A 100 -46.70 8.38 -4.42
C PHE A 100 -46.86 9.41 -5.55
N VAL A 101 -45.72 10.01 -6.02
CA VAL A 101 -45.71 10.94 -7.14
C VAL A 101 -46.23 10.27 -8.42
N TYR A 102 -45.89 9.02 -8.66
CA TYR A 102 -46.35 8.24 -9.80
C TYR A 102 -47.85 7.95 -9.74
N TYR A 103 -48.35 7.42 -8.64
CA TYR A 103 -49.75 7.01 -8.50
C TYR A 103 -50.72 8.18 -8.57
N HIS A 104 -50.31 9.35 -8.04
CA HIS A 104 -51.19 10.54 -8.02
C HIS A 104 -50.97 11.45 -9.24
N ALA A 105 -50.04 11.12 -10.14
CA ALA A 105 -49.68 11.93 -11.31
C ALA A 105 -49.54 13.44 -11.00
N LEU A 106 -48.93 13.76 -9.84
CA LEU A 106 -48.90 15.09 -9.22
C LEU A 106 -48.33 16.20 -10.11
N ILE A 107 -47.59 15.86 -11.14
CA ILE A 107 -47.09 16.75 -12.19
C ILE A 107 -47.57 16.30 -13.58
N GLY A 108 -48.76 15.73 -13.65
CA GLY A 108 -49.32 15.20 -14.87
C GLY A 108 -48.46 14.08 -15.48
N SER A 109 -48.40 14.01 -16.79
CA SER A 109 -47.68 12.95 -17.51
C SER A 109 -46.17 12.90 -17.25
N PHE A 110 -45.56 13.94 -16.66
CA PHE A 110 -44.14 13.96 -16.32
C PHE A 110 -43.80 13.12 -15.10
N SER A 111 -44.76 12.77 -14.23
CA SER A 111 -44.49 11.96 -13.02
C SER A 111 -43.84 10.62 -13.32
N VAL A 112 -44.10 10.00 -14.48
CA VAL A 112 -43.44 8.76 -14.93
C VAL A 112 -41.94 8.92 -15.15
N MET A 113 -41.45 10.12 -15.45
CA MET A 113 -40.03 10.38 -15.65
C MET A 113 -39.24 10.25 -14.34
N PHE A 114 -39.84 10.63 -13.20
CA PHE A 114 -39.21 10.44 -11.88
C PHE A 114 -38.96 8.97 -11.61
N LEU A 115 -39.92 8.11 -11.92
CA LEU A 115 -39.79 6.67 -11.77
C LEU A 115 -38.65 6.11 -12.62
N LEU A 116 -38.55 6.55 -13.89
CA LEU A 116 -37.52 6.11 -14.80
C LEU A 116 -36.12 6.57 -14.38
N ILE A 117 -35.98 7.85 -14.05
CA ILE A 117 -34.69 8.43 -13.60
C ILE A 117 -34.23 7.73 -12.32
N TYR A 118 -35.15 7.52 -11.38
CA TYR A 118 -34.82 6.83 -10.14
C TYR A 118 -34.42 5.37 -10.37
N ALA A 119 -35.20 4.62 -11.17
CA ALA A 119 -34.92 3.23 -11.48
C ALA A 119 -33.54 3.02 -12.16
N CYS A 120 -33.18 3.92 -13.08
CA CYS A 120 -31.85 3.90 -13.70
C CYS A 120 -30.75 4.29 -12.72
N GLY A 121 -30.96 5.36 -11.95
CA GLY A 121 -29.96 5.89 -11.03
C GLY A 121 -29.63 4.95 -9.87
N ILE A 122 -30.60 4.20 -9.37
CA ILE A 122 -30.40 3.24 -8.29
C ILE A 122 -29.42 2.12 -8.68
N VAL A 123 -29.34 1.77 -9.97
CA VAL A 123 -28.37 0.80 -10.50
C VAL A 123 -26.94 1.29 -10.26
N PHE A 124 -26.71 2.58 -10.42
CA PHE A 124 -25.39 3.18 -10.26
C PHE A 124 -25.01 3.44 -8.78
N VAL A 125 -26.00 3.60 -7.91
CA VAL A 125 -25.72 3.80 -6.47
C VAL A 125 -25.57 2.49 -5.71
N LEU A 126 -26.46 1.53 -5.93
CA LEU A 126 -26.47 0.25 -5.21
C LEU A 126 -25.75 -0.88 -5.93
N GLY A 127 -25.41 -0.68 -7.19
CA GLY A 127 -24.87 -1.73 -8.07
C GLY A 127 -25.95 -2.71 -8.55
N ILE A 128 -25.54 -3.65 -9.40
CA ILE A 128 -26.45 -4.57 -10.10
C ILE A 128 -27.24 -5.44 -9.10
N GLY A 129 -26.55 -6.10 -8.17
CA GLY A 129 -27.17 -7.11 -7.31
C GLY A 129 -28.29 -6.58 -6.42
N ARG A 130 -28.11 -5.40 -5.80
CA ARG A 130 -29.08 -4.83 -4.85
C ARG A 130 -30.21 -4.07 -5.54
N SER A 131 -29.91 -3.43 -6.67
CA SER A 131 -30.92 -2.66 -7.42
C SER A 131 -31.96 -3.54 -8.11
N ILE A 132 -31.69 -4.82 -8.39
CA ILE A 132 -32.60 -5.76 -9.06
C ILE A 132 -33.93 -5.84 -8.31
N VAL A 133 -33.91 -6.01 -6.99
CA VAL A 133 -35.14 -6.18 -6.18
C VAL A 133 -36.03 -4.95 -6.29
N ILE A 134 -35.44 -3.77 -6.20
CA ILE A 134 -36.17 -2.49 -6.28
C ILE A 134 -36.72 -2.28 -7.68
N ASN A 135 -35.92 -2.53 -8.71
CA ASN A 135 -36.36 -2.37 -10.09
C ASN A 135 -37.43 -3.39 -10.51
N LEU A 136 -37.42 -4.60 -9.94
CA LEU A 136 -38.51 -5.57 -10.12
C LEU A 136 -39.82 -5.07 -9.48
N ALA A 137 -39.75 -4.46 -8.30
CA ALA A 137 -40.92 -3.85 -7.65
C ALA A 137 -41.48 -2.71 -8.50
N TYR A 138 -40.64 -1.85 -9.07
CA TYR A 138 -41.06 -0.82 -10.01
C TYR A 138 -41.71 -1.38 -11.26
N LEU A 139 -41.09 -2.42 -11.83
CA LEU A 139 -41.65 -3.07 -13.02
C LEU A 139 -43.06 -3.64 -12.75
N LEU A 140 -43.24 -4.33 -11.63
CA LEU A 140 -44.53 -4.86 -11.23
C LEU A 140 -45.58 -3.74 -11.04
N ALA A 141 -45.20 -2.62 -10.40
CA ALA A 141 -46.10 -1.48 -10.22
C ALA A 141 -46.51 -0.83 -11.55
N ILE A 142 -45.56 -0.69 -12.49
CA ILE A 142 -45.84 -0.14 -13.81
C ILE A 142 -46.77 -1.07 -14.60
N PHE A 143 -46.50 -2.36 -14.62
CA PHE A 143 -47.33 -3.32 -15.32
C PHE A 143 -48.73 -3.42 -14.69
N SER A 144 -48.85 -3.41 -13.36
CA SER A 144 -50.14 -3.41 -12.66
C SER A 144 -50.94 -2.14 -12.96
N GLY A 145 -50.30 -0.97 -12.98
CA GLY A 145 -50.95 0.32 -13.24
C GLY A 145 -51.39 0.52 -14.68
N PHE A 146 -50.58 0.05 -15.66
CA PHE A 146 -50.83 0.36 -17.08
C PHE A 146 -51.40 -0.78 -17.90
N ARG A 147 -51.13 -2.04 -17.56
CA ARG A 147 -51.48 -3.20 -18.43
C ARG A 147 -52.39 -4.23 -17.81
N TRP A 148 -52.31 -4.46 -16.49
CA TRP A 148 -53.10 -5.53 -15.86
C TRP A 148 -54.56 -5.16 -15.62
N ASN A 149 -54.81 -3.90 -15.29
CA ASN A 149 -56.15 -3.43 -15.03
C ASN A 149 -56.54 -2.36 -16.06
N ALA A 150 -57.47 -2.65 -16.93
CA ALA A 150 -57.95 -1.73 -17.98
C ALA A 150 -58.61 -0.49 -17.39
N ASP A 151 -59.21 -0.62 -16.23
CA ASP A 151 -59.92 0.46 -15.51
C ASP A 151 -59.06 1.12 -14.42
N SER A 152 -57.72 0.95 -14.51
CA SER A 152 -56.79 1.53 -13.54
C SER A 152 -56.84 3.07 -13.58
N PRO A 153 -57.00 3.71 -12.42
CA PRO A 153 -56.95 5.18 -12.32
C PRO A 153 -55.62 5.74 -12.87
N VAL A 154 -54.53 5.00 -12.74
CA VAL A 154 -53.20 5.38 -13.26
C VAL A 154 -53.21 5.46 -14.79
N ARG A 155 -53.91 4.54 -15.48
CA ARG A 155 -54.03 4.58 -16.93
C ARG A 155 -54.81 5.77 -17.44
N GLU A 156 -55.88 6.10 -16.75
CA GLU A 156 -56.70 7.28 -17.06
C GLU A 156 -55.94 8.59 -16.88
N LEU A 157 -55.18 8.72 -15.79
CA LEU A 157 -54.36 9.88 -15.48
C LEU A 157 -53.26 10.16 -16.49
N TYR A 158 -52.60 9.11 -17.04
CA TYR A 158 -51.46 9.27 -17.95
C TYR A 158 -51.85 9.21 -19.46
N GLY A 159 -53.04 8.76 -19.77
CA GLY A 159 -53.56 8.60 -21.13
C GLY A 159 -53.00 7.35 -21.86
N GLU A 160 -53.71 6.92 -22.89
CA GLU A 160 -53.44 5.65 -23.59
C GLU A 160 -52.07 5.56 -24.22
N ASN A 161 -51.56 6.64 -24.81
CA ASN A 161 -50.27 6.64 -25.50
C ASN A 161 -49.10 6.35 -24.54
N ILE A 162 -49.13 6.93 -23.33
CA ILE A 162 -48.12 6.70 -22.31
C ILE A 162 -48.32 5.32 -21.70
N ALA A 163 -49.55 4.95 -21.36
CA ALA A 163 -49.86 3.65 -20.79
C ALA A 163 -49.41 2.46 -21.69
N LEU A 164 -49.48 2.63 -22.99
CA LEU A 164 -49.05 1.59 -23.94
C LEU A 164 -47.54 1.50 -24.11
N ARG A 165 -46.85 2.63 -24.14
CA ARG A 165 -45.40 2.70 -24.58
C ARG A 165 -44.46 2.73 -23.40
N PHE A 166 -44.82 3.38 -22.27
CA PHE A 166 -43.92 3.59 -21.17
C PHE A 166 -43.39 2.31 -20.50
N PRO A 167 -44.16 1.22 -20.29
CA PRO A 167 -43.63 -0.01 -19.74
C PRO A 167 -42.47 -0.59 -20.54
N TYR A 168 -42.52 -0.53 -21.86
CA TYR A 168 -41.46 -1.01 -22.74
C TYR A 168 -40.22 -0.09 -22.70
N LEU A 169 -40.47 1.23 -22.72
CA LEU A 169 -39.40 2.21 -22.57
C LEU A 169 -38.66 2.04 -21.24
N PHE A 170 -39.42 1.81 -20.14
CA PHE A 170 -38.87 1.55 -18.82
C PHE A 170 -37.93 0.33 -18.84
N VAL A 171 -38.39 -0.81 -19.39
CA VAL A 171 -37.57 -2.02 -19.48
C VAL A 171 -36.29 -1.77 -20.29
N CYS A 172 -36.39 -1.12 -21.46
CA CYS A 172 -35.24 -0.82 -22.29
C CYS A 172 -34.21 0.07 -21.58
N MET A 173 -34.66 1.12 -20.93
CA MET A 173 -33.77 2.05 -20.22
C MET A 173 -33.11 1.41 -19.01
N VAL A 174 -33.83 0.62 -18.23
CA VAL A 174 -33.28 -0.10 -17.08
C VAL A 174 -32.27 -1.18 -17.55
N LEU A 175 -32.55 -1.92 -18.60
CA LEU A 175 -31.61 -2.86 -19.18
C LEU A 175 -30.32 -2.18 -19.68
N MET A 176 -30.46 -1.00 -20.29
CA MET A 176 -29.30 -0.20 -20.72
C MET A 176 -28.48 0.25 -19.50
N ALA A 177 -29.12 0.70 -18.41
CA ALA A 177 -28.43 1.05 -17.18
C ALA A 177 -27.67 -0.14 -16.56
N TYR A 178 -28.29 -1.34 -16.54
CA TYR A 178 -27.63 -2.57 -16.11
C TYR A 178 -26.45 -2.96 -17.00
N SER A 179 -26.59 -2.84 -18.31
CA SER A 179 -25.51 -3.14 -19.28
C SER A 179 -24.30 -2.22 -19.06
N LEU A 180 -24.57 -0.92 -18.90
CA LEU A 180 -23.52 0.06 -18.61
C LEU A 180 -22.85 -0.22 -17.26
N MET A 181 -23.63 -0.46 -16.23
CA MET A 181 -23.11 -0.77 -14.90
C MET A 181 -22.29 -2.07 -14.87
N TYR A 182 -22.75 -3.11 -15.61
CA TYR A 182 -21.97 -4.35 -15.77
C TYR A 182 -20.60 -4.06 -16.39
N THR A 183 -20.54 -3.20 -17.39
CA THR A 183 -19.27 -2.83 -18.05
C THR A 183 -18.34 -2.09 -17.09
N ILE A 184 -18.87 -1.15 -16.30
CA ILE A 184 -18.12 -0.42 -15.28
C ILE A 184 -17.59 -1.38 -14.21
N GLN A 185 -18.43 -2.24 -13.65
CA GLN A 185 -18.02 -3.21 -12.63
C GLN A 185 -16.97 -4.19 -13.16
N LYS A 186 -17.14 -4.69 -14.39
CA LYS A 186 -16.15 -5.54 -15.05
C LYS A 186 -14.80 -4.85 -15.20
N TYR A 187 -14.79 -3.57 -15.57
CA TYR A 187 -13.55 -2.79 -15.67
C TYR A 187 -12.85 -2.70 -14.31
N TRP A 188 -13.56 -2.37 -13.23
CA TRP A 188 -13.01 -2.23 -11.90
C TRP A 188 -12.48 -3.55 -11.33
N VAL A 189 -13.24 -4.64 -11.48
CA VAL A 189 -12.79 -5.99 -11.07
C VAL A 189 -11.49 -6.36 -11.79
N ASN A 190 -11.41 -6.13 -13.11
CA ASN A 190 -10.20 -6.44 -13.88
C ASN A 190 -9.03 -5.55 -13.47
N LYS A 191 -9.27 -4.26 -13.21
CA LYS A 191 -8.24 -3.32 -12.73
C LYS A 191 -7.67 -3.79 -11.38
N ARG A 192 -8.52 -4.11 -10.41
CA ARG A 192 -8.09 -4.63 -9.09
C ARG A 192 -7.26 -5.91 -9.21
N ARG A 193 -7.71 -6.88 -10.02
CA ARG A 193 -6.94 -8.10 -10.27
C ARG A 193 -5.55 -7.81 -10.83
N ARG A 194 -5.45 -6.88 -11.78
CA ARG A 194 -4.15 -6.47 -12.35
C ARG A 194 -3.25 -5.82 -11.29
N THR A 195 -3.79 -4.92 -10.48
CA THR A 195 -3.02 -4.26 -9.40
C THR A 195 -2.49 -5.29 -8.40
N GLN A 196 -3.33 -6.22 -7.94
CA GLN A 196 -2.90 -7.30 -7.01
C GLN A 196 -1.80 -8.19 -7.60
N ILE A 197 -1.90 -8.53 -8.91
CA ILE A 197 -0.86 -9.33 -9.58
C ILE A 197 0.45 -8.54 -9.66
N LEU A 198 0.40 -7.23 -9.97
CA LEU A 198 1.58 -6.38 -10.04
C LEU A 198 2.22 -6.21 -8.67
N GLU A 199 1.44 -5.95 -7.63
CA GLU A 199 1.94 -5.84 -6.24
C GLU A 199 2.64 -7.13 -5.79
N LYS A 200 2.04 -8.29 -6.10
CA LYS A 200 2.65 -9.58 -5.80
C LYS A 200 3.98 -9.77 -6.55
N ARG A 201 4.04 -9.45 -7.85
CA ARG A 201 5.28 -9.52 -8.63
C ARG A 201 6.36 -8.59 -8.07
N ILE A 202 6.00 -7.36 -7.74
CA ILE A 202 6.95 -6.40 -7.14
C ILE A 202 7.51 -6.94 -5.82
N ALA A 203 6.67 -7.54 -4.98
CA ALA A 203 7.12 -8.16 -3.73
C ALA A 203 8.07 -9.36 -3.98
N GLU A 204 7.73 -10.22 -4.95
CA GLU A 204 8.57 -11.37 -5.35
C GLU A 204 9.92 -10.91 -5.92
N GLU A 205 9.93 -9.89 -6.79
CA GLU A 205 11.15 -9.32 -7.37
C GLU A 205 12.02 -8.66 -6.30
N ARG A 206 11.43 -7.92 -5.34
CA ARG A 206 12.17 -7.35 -4.20
C ARG A 206 12.84 -8.44 -3.39
N GLN A 207 12.11 -9.48 -3.02
CA GLN A 207 12.66 -10.60 -2.25
C GLN A 207 13.79 -11.31 -3.00
N GLN A 208 13.69 -11.43 -4.33
CA GLN A 208 14.79 -11.99 -5.14
C GLN A 208 16.02 -11.08 -5.14
N LEU A 209 15.85 -9.77 -5.26
CA LEU A 209 16.94 -8.80 -5.19
C LEU A 209 17.64 -8.83 -3.83
N ASP A 210 16.89 -8.88 -2.74
CA ASP A 210 17.44 -9.00 -1.39
C ASP A 210 18.27 -10.29 -1.24
N THR A 211 17.74 -11.40 -1.75
CA THR A 211 18.46 -12.69 -1.73
C THR A 211 19.76 -12.64 -2.56
N ILE A 212 19.74 -11.99 -3.72
CA ILE A 212 20.92 -11.81 -4.57
C ILE A 212 21.94 -10.91 -3.85
N SER A 213 21.51 -9.82 -3.24
CA SER A 213 22.38 -8.91 -2.50
C SER A 213 23.14 -9.62 -1.38
N VAL A 214 22.44 -10.44 -0.59
CA VAL A 214 23.07 -11.25 0.47
C VAL A 214 24.12 -12.21 -0.13
N LYS A 215 23.79 -12.94 -1.20
CA LYS A 215 24.73 -13.86 -1.85
C LYS A 215 25.96 -13.17 -2.43
N VAL A 216 25.80 -11.96 -2.95
CA VAL A 216 26.92 -11.16 -3.45
C VAL A 216 27.83 -10.75 -2.28
N MET A 217 27.26 -10.27 -1.17
CA MET A 217 28.03 -9.94 0.03
C MET A 217 28.79 -11.15 0.57
N ASP A 218 28.15 -12.32 0.70
CA ASP A 218 28.80 -13.56 1.11
C ASP A 218 29.98 -13.93 0.18
N SER A 219 29.77 -13.82 -1.13
CA SER A 219 30.83 -14.11 -2.12
C SER A 219 32.01 -13.16 -2.00
N MET A 220 31.75 -11.88 -1.68
CA MET A 220 32.79 -10.89 -1.45
C MET A 220 33.59 -11.20 -0.18
N VAL A 221 32.93 -11.57 0.91
CA VAL A 221 33.59 -11.95 2.18
C VAL A 221 34.43 -13.22 2.00
N HIS A 222 33.92 -14.22 1.27
CA HIS A 222 34.68 -15.41 0.89
C HIS A 222 35.91 -15.08 0.05
N ALA A 223 35.81 -14.18 -0.94
CA ALA A 223 36.93 -13.72 -1.75
C ALA A 223 37.98 -13.00 -0.90
N LEU A 224 37.58 -12.21 0.08
CA LEU A 224 38.48 -11.58 1.03
C LEU A 224 39.16 -12.62 1.91
N GLY A 225 38.44 -13.60 2.45
CA GLY A 225 39.00 -14.72 3.23
C GLY A 225 39.99 -15.61 2.46
N ALA A 226 39.73 -15.79 1.15
CA ALA A 226 40.68 -16.49 0.27
C ALA A 226 41.99 -15.71 0.07
N LYS A 227 41.94 -14.38 0.09
CA LYS A 227 43.11 -13.50 0.00
C LYS A 227 43.85 -13.38 1.34
N ILE A 228 43.09 -13.19 2.42
CA ILE A 228 43.61 -12.94 3.77
C ILE A 228 43.03 -14.01 4.71
N PRO A 229 43.79 -15.03 5.08
CA PRO A 229 43.30 -16.06 5.99
C PRO A 229 42.84 -15.51 7.33
N GLY A 230 41.65 -15.90 7.74
CA GLY A 230 41.02 -15.44 8.99
C GLY A 230 40.09 -14.20 8.85
N GLU A 231 40.18 -13.48 7.74
CA GLU A 231 39.42 -12.23 7.55
C GLU A 231 37.90 -12.45 7.37
N GLU A 232 37.52 -13.58 6.75
CA GLU A 232 36.10 -13.98 6.69
C GLU A 232 35.48 -14.13 8.08
N ALA A 233 36.15 -14.84 8.97
CA ALA A 233 35.68 -15.06 10.32
C ALA A 233 35.69 -13.75 11.13
N HIS A 234 36.70 -12.86 10.91
CA HIS A 234 36.71 -11.52 11.49
C HIS A 234 35.53 -10.68 11.04
N SER A 235 35.29 -10.59 9.74
CA SER A 235 34.15 -9.83 9.18
C SER A 235 32.81 -10.31 9.74
N LEU A 236 32.63 -11.62 9.91
CA LEU A 236 31.43 -12.20 10.55
C LEU A 236 31.29 -11.79 12.02
N GLY A 237 32.40 -11.79 12.78
CA GLY A 237 32.41 -11.36 14.18
C GLY A 237 32.06 -9.88 14.33
N VAL A 238 32.68 -9.02 13.52
CA VAL A 238 32.39 -7.58 13.48
C VAL A 238 30.94 -7.32 13.10
N ALA A 239 30.41 -8.03 12.10
CA ALA A 239 29.01 -7.92 11.67
C ALA A 239 28.04 -8.28 12.81
N ALA A 240 28.31 -9.35 13.54
CA ALA A 240 27.48 -9.77 14.68
C ALA A 240 27.49 -8.73 15.80
N PHE A 241 28.66 -8.21 16.17
CA PHE A 241 28.77 -7.14 17.17
C PHE A 241 28.09 -5.85 16.72
N ALA A 242 28.32 -5.41 15.50
CA ALA A 242 27.73 -4.18 14.96
C ALA A 242 26.20 -4.22 14.97
N ARG A 243 25.60 -5.35 14.57
CA ARG A 243 24.15 -5.56 14.61
C ARG A 243 23.61 -5.51 16.05
N GLU A 244 24.27 -6.19 16.99
CA GLU A 244 23.82 -6.26 18.37
C GLU A 244 23.93 -4.90 19.06
N ILE A 245 25.02 -4.14 18.78
CA ILE A 245 25.16 -2.75 19.28
C ILE A 245 24.00 -1.89 18.73
N ALA A 246 23.74 -1.95 17.42
CA ALA A 246 22.66 -1.20 16.78
C ALA A 246 21.29 -1.53 17.41
N LEU A 247 21.03 -2.82 17.66
CA LEU A 247 19.81 -3.28 18.31
C LEU A 247 19.65 -2.71 19.74
N ARG A 248 20.71 -2.77 20.55
CA ARG A 248 20.71 -2.25 21.92
C ARG A 248 20.68 -0.72 22.00
N GLU A 249 21.08 -0.04 20.92
CA GLU A 249 20.90 1.40 20.77
C GLU A 249 19.49 1.80 20.36
N GLY A 250 18.61 0.84 20.05
CA GLY A 250 17.23 1.08 19.67
C GLY A 250 17.05 1.49 18.19
N MET A 251 18.00 1.14 17.33
CA MET A 251 17.90 1.34 15.89
C MET A 251 16.80 0.45 15.29
N ASP A 252 16.21 0.87 14.18
CA ASP A 252 15.20 0.08 13.48
C ASP A 252 15.79 -1.19 12.81
N GLU A 253 14.91 -2.07 12.30
CA GLU A 253 15.31 -3.34 11.69
C GLU A 253 16.23 -3.15 10.47
N GLN A 254 15.97 -2.11 9.67
CA GLN A 254 16.79 -1.79 8.50
C GLN A 254 18.18 -1.30 8.92
N GLN A 255 18.26 -0.41 9.88
CA GLN A 255 19.52 0.08 10.41
C GLN A 255 20.36 -1.03 11.05
N CYS A 256 19.72 -1.97 11.75
CA CYS A 256 20.41 -3.16 12.28
C CYS A 256 20.93 -4.07 11.15
N ALA A 257 20.20 -4.23 10.06
CA ALA A 257 20.64 -4.99 8.88
C ALA A 257 21.78 -4.27 8.16
N ASP A 258 21.73 -2.95 8.07
CA ASP A 258 22.80 -2.12 7.48
C ASP A 258 24.08 -2.18 8.32
N ALA A 259 23.96 -2.15 9.66
CA ALA A 259 25.10 -2.34 10.58
C ALA A 259 25.76 -3.72 10.38
N TYR A 260 24.95 -4.79 10.23
CA TYR A 260 25.47 -6.13 9.93
C TYR A 260 26.20 -6.15 8.59
N SER A 261 25.60 -5.60 7.53
CA SER A 261 26.18 -5.57 6.19
C SER A 261 27.48 -4.73 6.14
N ALA A 262 27.48 -3.61 6.85
CA ALA A 262 28.66 -2.76 6.98
C ALA A 262 29.81 -3.52 7.70
N GLY A 263 29.49 -4.27 8.75
CA GLY A 263 30.44 -5.12 9.46
C GLY A 263 31.03 -6.23 8.57
N LEU A 264 30.21 -6.87 7.75
CA LEU A 264 30.66 -7.87 6.78
C LEU A 264 31.64 -7.29 5.74
N LEU A 265 31.41 -6.06 5.31
CA LEU A 265 32.12 -5.46 4.18
C LEU A 265 33.18 -4.44 4.57
N HIS A 266 33.40 -4.18 5.88
CA HIS A 266 34.24 -3.06 6.33
C HIS A 266 35.68 -3.11 5.81
N GLU A 267 36.21 -4.31 5.56
CA GLU A 267 37.54 -4.51 5.01
C GLU A 267 37.56 -4.99 3.56
N ILE A 268 36.43 -4.97 2.84
CA ILE A 268 36.36 -5.45 1.45
C ILE A 268 37.39 -4.77 0.52
N GLY A 269 37.73 -3.51 0.81
CA GLY A 269 38.74 -2.78 0.04
C GLY A 269 40.14 -3.34 0.14
N MET A 270 40.44 -4.22 1.09
CA MET A 270 41.70 -4.95 1.18
C MET A 270 41.97 -5.84 -0.04
N ILE A 271 40.93 -6.22 -0.77
CA ILE A 271 41.09 -6.93 -2.07
C ILE A 271 41.96 -6.10 -3.04
N GLY A 272 41.85 -4.77 -2.99
CA GLY A 272 42.62 -3.86 -3.85
C GLY A 272 44.01 -3.47 -3.33
N ILE A 273 44.44 -3.99 -2.18
CA ILE A 273 45.74 -3.72 -1.61
C ILE A 273 46.75 -4.83 -2.02
N PRO A 274 47.99 -4.48 -2.40
CA PRO A 274 49.04 -5.49 -2.72
C PRO A 274 49.32 -6.41 -1.55
N ASP A 275 49.46 -7.72 -1.80
CA ASP A 275 49.70 -8.74 -0.78
C ASP A 275 50.99 -8.48 0.02
N ALA A 276 52.01 -7.88 -0.61
CA ALA A 276 53.24 -7.50 0.03
C ALA A 276 53.05 -6.47 1.17
N LEU A 277 52.03 -5.60 1.08
CA LEU A 277 51.72 -4.64 2.11
C LEU A 277 50.82 -5.21 3.22
N ILE A 278 49.97 -6.18 2.88
CA ILE A 278 49.08 -6.81 3.84
C ILE A 278 49.80 -7.68 4.84
N ARG A 279 50.90 -8.37 4.38
CA ARG A 279 51.66 -9.38 5.17
C ARG A 279 52.78 -8.80 6.02
N ARG A 280 53.04 -7.51 5.91
CA ARG A 280 54.17 -6.86 6.62
C ARG A 280 53.62 -6.02 7.79
N GLU A 281 54.33 -6.09 8.91
CA GLU A 281 54.09 -5.29 10.11
C GLU A 281 54.87 -3.97 10.08
N ASP A 282 55.99 -3.94 9.35
CA ASP A 282 56.92 -2.80 9.25
C ASP A 282 56.76 -2.06 7.91
N LEU A 283 55.67 -1.30 7.75
CA LEU A 283 55.46 -0.46 6.57
C LEU A 283 56.16 0.90 6.74
N SER A 284 56.76 1.41 5.65
CA SER A 284 57.19 2.80 5.60
C SER A 284 55.98 3.74 5.62
N ASP A 285 56.18 5.03 5.87
CA ASP A 285 55.10 6.03 5.86
C ASP A 285 54.37 6.09 4.51
N GLU A 286 55.12 5.94 3.39
CA GLU A 286 54.56 5.92 2.05
C GLU A 286 53.73 4.63 1.82
N GLU A 287 54.27 3.47 2.22
CA GLU A 287 53.58 2.19 2.12
C GLU A 287 52.31 2.17 3.01
N TYR A 288 52.37 2.75 4.21
CA TYR A 288 51.25 2.87 5.10
C TYR A 288 50.12 3.76 4.50
N LYS A 289 50.48 4.84 3.83
CA LYS A 289 49.49 5.65 3.08
C LYS A 289 48.78 4.87 1.99
N VAL A 290 49.52 4.00 1.26
CA VAL A 290 48.93 3.12 0.26
C VAL A 290 48.03 2.09 0.92
N PHE A 291 48.42 1.53 2.04
CA PHE A 291 47.63 0.59 2.81
C PHE A 291 46.31 1.25 3.26
N GLN A 292 46.33 2.46 3.80
CA GLN A 292 45.16 3.21 4.26
C GLN A 292 44.11 3.42 3.14
N THR A 293 44.49 3.34 1.85
CA THR A 293 43.55 3.52 0.73
C THR A 293 42.47 2.43 0.68
N TYR A 294 42.60 1.35 1.48
CA TYR A 294 41.61 0.28 1.47
C TYR A 294 40.19 0.78 1.85
N VAL A 295 40.05 1.73 2.79
CA VAL A 295 38.74 2.30 3.17
C VAL A 295 38.06 3.00 1.98
N GLN A 296 38.87 3.75 1.18
CA GLN A 296 38.39 4.41 -0.03
C GLN A 296 38.02 3.38 -1.11
N LYS A 297 38.79 2.33 -1.28
CA LYS A 297 38.50 1.24 -2.24
C LYS A 297 37.21 0.48 -1.81
N GLY A 298 37.06 0.22 -0.52
CA GLY A 298 35.85 -0.37 0.04
C GLY A 298 34.61 0.48 -0.25
N TYR A 299 34.70 1.78 -0.02
CA TYR A 299 33.67 2.75 -0.38
C TYR A 299 33.28 2.67 -1.87
N GLN A 300 34.30 2.66 -2.77
CA GLN A 300 34.06 2.56 -4.21
C GLN A 300 33.39 1.25 -4.62
N ILE A 301 33.82 0.12 -4.06
CA ILE A 301 33.20 -1.18 -4.33
C ILE A 301 31.73 -1.18 -3.90
N ILE A 302 31.42 -0.71 -2.70
CA ILE A 302 30.05 -0.74 -2.17
C ILE A 302 29.13 0.24 -2.93
N THR A 303 29.62 1.43 -3.28
CA THR A 303 28.83 2.40 -4.05
C THR A 303 28.48 1.92 -5.46
N THR A 304 29.29 1.05 -6.07
CA THR A 304 28.94 0.44 -7.37
C THR A 304 27.83 -0.58 -7.29
N LEU A 305 27.60 -1.19 -6.11
CA LEU A 305 26.51 -2.16 -5.89
C LEU A 305 25.15 -1.49 -5.66
N HIS A 306 25.15 -0.24 -5.21
CA HIS A 306 23.93 0.52 -4.90
C HIS A 306 23.68 1.58 -5.97
N SER A 307 22.70 1.37 -6.82
CA SER A 307 22.32 2.28 -7.93
C SER A 307 21.81 3.66 -7.48
N THR A 308 21.62 3.89 -6.17
CA THR A 308 20.96 5.08 -5.60
C THR A 308 21.92 6.12 -5.01
N GLY A 309 23.23 6.01 -5.20
CA GLY A 309 24.20 7.02 -4.78
C GLY A 309 24.76 6.82 -3.37
N ARG A 310 24.43 7.65 -2.42
CA ARG A 310 24.92 7.51 -1.03
C ARG A 310 24.26 6.33 -0.33
N SER A 311 25.09 5.42 0.20
CA SER A 311 24.65 4.31 1.03
C SER A 311 25.25 4.48 2.42
N GLU A 312 24.43 4.39 3.47
CA GLU A 312 24.90 4.44 4.86
C GLU A 312 25.95 3.36 5.15
N ILE A 313 25.86 2.21 4.47
CA ILE A 313 26.84 1.13 4.53
C ILE A 313 28.18 1.59 3.95
N ALA A 314 28.19 2.25 2.79
CA ALA A 314 29.41 2.74 2.17
C ALA A 314 30.10 3.81 3.02
N ASP A 315 29.33 4.76 3.57
CA ASP A 315 29.85 5.78 4.47
C ASP A 315 30.40 5.15 5.77
N ALA A 316 29.73 4.13 6.31
CA ALA A 316 30.21 3.41 7.47
C ALA A 316 31.57 2.72 7.20
N VAL A 317 31.70 2.04 6.07
CA VAL A 317 32.96 1.39 5.64
C VAL A 317 34.06 2.42 5.36
N HIS A 318 33.69 3.60 4.84
CA HIS A 318 34.67 4.65 4.55
C HIS A 318 35.26 5.24 5.83
N TYR A 319 34.40 5.53 6.83
CA TYR A 319 34.77 6.30 8.00
C TYR A 319 35.01 5.46 9.30
N HIS A 320 34.99 4.12 9.23
CA HIS A 320 35.14 3.28 10.43
C HIS A 320 36.50 3.39 11.12
N ARG A 321 37.50 3.99 10.47
CA ARG A 321 38.84 4.25 11.03
C ARG A 321 39.01 5.68 11.58
N GLU A 322 37.97 6.48 11.53
CA GLU A 322 37.97 7.75 12.25
C GLU A 322 37.92 7.53 13.75
N ALA A 323 38.68 8.30 14.49
CA ALA A 323 38.63 8.31 15.96
C ALA A 323 37.64 9.34 16.47
N TYR A 324 36.96 9.05 17.56
CA TYR A 324 35.90 9.94 18.08
C TYR A 324 36.44 11.33 18.48
N ASP A 325 37.72 11.43 18.85
CA ASP A 325 38.41 12.69 19.18
C ASP A 325 38.94 13.45 17.95
N GLY A 326 38.77 12.91 16.73
CA GLY A 326 39.24 13.50 15.49
C GLY A 326 40.70 13.19 15.10
N ASN A 327 41.38 12.30 15.87
CA ASN A 327 42.76 11.90 15.59
C ASN A 327 42.81 10.58 14.75
N GLY A 328 41.72 10.24 14.06
CA GLY A 328 41.66 9.11 13.11
C GLY A 328 42.41 9.38 11.81
N PHE A 329 42.41 8.39 10.96
CA PHE A 329 43.14 8.52 9.68
C PHE A 329 42.22 8.61 8.49
N LEU A 330 41.61 9.64 8.14
CA LEU A 330 41.02 9.87 6.83
C LEU A 330 40.83 11.37 6.64
N GLU A 331 39.76 11.91 7.18
CA GLU A 331 39.39 13.31 7.08
C GLU A 331 39.51 14.03 8.43
N GLY A 332 39.76 13.28 9.53
CA GLY A 332 39.83 13.82 10.88
C GLY A 332 38.45 14.26 11.40
N LEU A 333 37.40 13.54 11.02
CA LEU A 333 36.06 13.76 11.55
C LEU A 333 36.02 13.45 13.05
N ALA A 334 35.33 14.30 13.81
CA ALA A 334 35.24 14.16 15.27
C ALA A 334 33.79 14.08 15.76
N GLY A 335 33.55 13.28 16.79
CA GLY A 335 32.27 13.18 17.47
C GLY A 335 31.14 12.73 16.56
N GLU A 336 30.02 13.44 16.63
CA GLU A 336 28.82 13.11 15.85
C GLU A 336 28.93 13.41 14.33
N LYS A 337 30.02 14.07 13.90
CA LYS A 337 30.29 14.23 12.47
C LYS A 337 30.67 12.90 11.80
N ILE A 338 31.18 11.95 12.55
CA ILE A 338 31.41 10.58 12.08
C ILE A 338 30.03 9.90 11.94
N PRO A 339 29.74 9.29 10.76
CA PRO A 339 28.48 8.57 10.56
C PRO A 339 28.22 7.55 11.68
N LYS A 340 26.97 7.42 12.12
CA LYS A 340 26.61 6.60 13.27
C LYS A 340 27.06 5.15 13.12
N LEU A 341 26.82 4.54 11.97
CA LEU A 341 27.26 3.15 11.70
C LEU A 341 28.79 3.02 11.69
N ALA A 342 29.52 4.05 11.26
CA ALA A 342 31.00 4.03 11.33
C ALA A 342 31.49 4.00 12.78
N ARG A 343 30.85 4.75 13.69
CA ARG A 343 31.16 4.74 15.13
C ARG A 343 30.89 3.37 15.77
N VAL A 344 29.79 2.71 15.37
CA VAL A 344 29.44 1.34 15.77
C VAL A 344 30.49 0.35 15.26
N LEU A 345 30.88 0.45 13.98
CA LEU A 345 31.90 -0.41 13.38
C LEU A 345 33.27 -0.29 14.05
N ALA A 346 33.70 0.94 14.37
CA ALA A 346 35.00 1.18 14.99
C ALA A 346 35.18 0.38 16.28
N VAL A 347 34.17 0.34 17.14
CA VAL A 347 34.23 -0.39 18.41
C VAL A 347 34.01 -1.89 18.20
N ALA A 348 33.20 -2.32 17.24
CA ALA A 348 32.96 -3.71 16.91
C ALA A 348 34.23 -4.37 16.34
N ASP A 349 34.91 -3.70 15.39
CA ASP A 349 36.17 -4.13 14.81
C ASP A 349 37.28 -4.28 15.90
N TYR A 350 37.40 -3.28 16.75
CA TYR A 350 38.37 -3.33 17.85
C TYR A 350 38.12 -4.54 18.78
N ALA A 351 36.87 -4.75 19.15
CA ALA A 351 36.51 -5.86 20.04
C ALA A 351 36.86 -7.23 19.41
N ASP A 352 36.43 -7.49 18.16
CA ASP A 352 36.68 -8.77 17.51
C ASP A 352 38.17 -9.03 17.29
N ARG A 353 38.95 -8.00 16.93
CA ARG A 353 40.43 -8.14 16.77
C ARG A 353 41.13 -8.54 18.07
N HIS A 354 40.78 -7.94 19.19
CA HIS A 354 41.38 -8.24 20.50
C HIS A 354 40.98 -9.64 20.99
N LEU A 355 39.68 -10.01 20.84
CA LEU A 355 39.22 -11.37 21.16
C LEU A 355 39.94 -12.45 20.36
N ARG A 356 40.19 -12.21 19.04
CA ARG A 356 40.94 -13.13 18.17
C ARG A 356 42.41 -13.24 18.51
N ARG A 357 42.98 -12.25 19.19
CA ARG A 357 44.34 -12.32 19.76
C ARG A 357 44.42 -13.14 21.04
N GLY A 358 43.25 -13.61 21.56
CA GLY A 358 43.17 -14.43 22.77
C GLY A 358 43.01 -13.64 24.07
N GLU A 359 42.71 -12.36 23.97
CA GLU A 359 42.41 -11.55 25.17
C GLU A 359 41.03 -11.96 25.72
N SER A 360 40.86 -11.95 27.04
CA SER A 360 39.58 -12.30 27.66
C SER A 360 38.51 -11.21 27.40
N PRO A 361 37.21 -11.56 27.35
CA PRO A 361 36.14 -10.59 27.13
C PRO A 361 36.20 -9.46 28.19
N MET A 362 36.51 -9.75 29.44
CA MET A 362 36.64 -8.76 30.49
C MET A 362 37.81 -7.78 30.23
N GLN A 363 38.92 -8.27 29.75
CA GLN A 363 40.08 -7.43 29.40
C GLN A 363 39.73 -6.51 28.22
N VAL A 364 39.08 -7.04 27.18
CA VAL A 364 38.66 -6.26 26.00
C VAL A 364 37.63 -5.19 26.42
N ALA A 365 36.65 -5.54 27.25
CA ALA A 365 35.68 -4.58 27.80
C ALA A 365 36.36 -3.41 28.52
N LYS A 366 37.37 -3.71 29.35
CA LYS A 366 38.13 -2.69 30.06
C LYS A 366 38.90 -1.78 29.09
N LEU A 367 39.61 -2.35 28.12
CA LEU A 367 40.33 -1.59 27.08
C LEU A 367 39.43 -0.65 26.31
N ILE A 368 38.24 -1.11 25.91
CA ILE A 368 37.27 -0.29 25.19
C ILE A 368 36.79 0.89 26.04
N LEU A 369 36.46 0.66 27.33
CA LEU A 369 36.01 1.71 28.21
C LEU A 369 37.10 2.75 28.50
N GLU A 370 38.37 2.36 28.54
CA GLU A 370 39.50 3.30 28.67
C GLU A 370 39.69 4.19 27.44
N GLN A 371 39.21 3.76 26.27
CA GLN A 371 39.28 4.51 25.00
C GLN A 371 38.01 5.28 24.67
N GLN A 372 36.97 5.27 25.51
CA GLN A 372 35.76 6.05 25.29
C GLN A 372 36.08 7.56 25.26
N ASN A 373 35.37 8.32 24.45
CA ASN A 373 35.62 9.74 24.12
C ASN A 373 36.93 10.00 23.37
N ARG A 374 37.82 9.03 23.21
CA ARG A 374 39.04 9.13 22.42
C ARG A 374 38.91 8.41 21.09
N LEU A 375 38.92 7.09 21.11
CA LEU A 375 38.74 6.28 19.90
C LEU A 375 37.25 6.04 19.62
N PHE A 376 36.45 5.83 20.66
CA PHE A 376 35.10 5.33 20.55
C PHE A 376 34.05 6.29 21.12
N GLU A 377 32.88 6.26 20.48
CA GLU A 377 31.69 6.87 21.01
C GLU A 377 31.33 6.23 22.36
N PRO A 378 31.02 7.04 23.40
CA PRO A 378 30.77 6.51 24.75
C PRO A 378 29.59 5.56 24.84
N GLN A 379 28.55 5.75 24.02
CA GLN A 379 27.35 4.92 24.02
C GLN A 379 27.67 3.51 23.48
N SER A 380 28.22 3.40 22.29
CA SER A 380 28.59 2.13 21.65
C SER A 380 29.65 1.39 22.47
N ALA A 381 30.64 2.13 23.04
CA ALA A 381 31.66 1.55 23.90
C ALA A 381 31.07 0.89 25.18
N ARG A 382 30.12 1.51 25.83
CA ARG A 382 29.44 0.94 27.03
C ARG A 382 28.61 -0.30 26.65
N ILE A 383 27.90 -0.24 25.54
CA ILE A 383 27.06 -1.36 25.12
C ILE A 383 27.89 -2.61 24.84
N ILE A 384 28.97 -2.48 24.06
CA ILE A 384 29.79 -3.65 23.74
C ILE A 384 30.55 -4.16 24.98
N ALA A 385 31.00 -3.27 25.86
CA ALA A 385 31.61 -3.68 27.10
C ALA A 385 30.65 -4.49 27.98
N GLN A 386 29.37 -4.08 28.07
CA GLN A 386 28.34 -4.84 28.76
C GLN A 386 28.10 -6.21 28.10
N MET A 387 28.03 -6.27 26.75
CA MET A 387 27.86 -7.52 26.00
C MET A 387 28.99 -8.51 26.30
N LEU A 388 30.22 -8.02 26.33
CA LEU A 388 31.40 -8.85 26.63
C LEU A 388 31.40 -9.37 28.06
N GLN A 389 30.94 -8.58 29.04
CA GLN A 389 30.77 -8.99 30.44
C GLN A 389 29.67 -10.05 30.60
N GLU A 390 28.58 -9.94 29.81
CA GLU A 390 27.48 -10.93 29.80
C GLU A 390 27.90 -12.29 29.26
N GLN A 391 28.95 -12.38 28.43
CA GLN A 391 29.48 -13.63 27.88
C GLN A 391 30.33 -14.45 28.85
N GLU A 392 30.86 -13.83 29.90
CA GLU A 392 31.68 -14.50 30.90
C GLU A 392 30.87 -15.04 32.10
N ASN A 393 29.60 -14.62 32.26
CA ASN A 393 28.68 -15.09 33.32
C ASN A 393 27.79 -16.22 32.82
#